data_325072aa5960b2b8e6c52557f0ca2303
#
_entry.id   325072aa5960b2b8e6c52557f0ca2303
#
_cell.length_a   1.000
_cell.length_b   1.000
_cell.length_c   1.000
_cell.angle_alpha   90.00
_cell.angle_beta   90.00
_cell.angle_gamma   90.00
#
_symmetry.space_group_name_H-M   'P 1'
#
loop_
_entity.id
_entity.type
_entity.pdbx_description
1 polymer ?
#
loop_
_entity_poly.entity_id
_entity_poly.type
_entity_poly.pdbx_seq_one_letter_code
_entity_poly.pdbx_strand_id
1 'polypeptide(L)'
;MPNIGLAWVNPAPLTKPEHVVNFAKQCEAMGCHSMWTIDRVAYDNLEPLTLLAMAAGATQRIRLGTSVLLGNLPHPSHVAKIVATLGFISNGRVTLGIGFGSRESDYKAVEIPFEHRGSRAVEQIALMKRLWTE
;
A
#
# COMPACT_ATOMS: atom_id res chain seq x y z
N MET A 1 24.63 1.94 -9.06
CA MET A 1 24.15 0.62 -8.61
C MET A 1 22.63 0.53 -8.86
N PRO A 2 22.05 -0.62 -9.15
CA PRO A 2 20.61 -0.74 -9.31
C PRO A 2 19.91 -0.46 -7.96
N ASN A 3 18.73 0.16 -8.02
CA ASN A 3 17.87 0.34 -6.85
C ASN A 3 17.16 -0.98 -6.54
N ILE A 4 17.41 -1.56 -5.39
CA ILE A 4 16.80 -2.82 -4.95
C ILE A 4 15.71 -2.52 -3.93
N GLY A 5 14.50 -3.04 -4.18
CA GLY A 5 13.40 -3.02 -3.23
C GLY A 5 13.03 -4.42 -2.78
N LEU A 6 12.59 -4.57 -1.54
CA LEU A 6 12.07 -5.83 -0.99
C LEU A 6 10.58 -5.72 -0.70
N ALA A 7 9.83 -6.80 -0.91
CA ALA A 7 8.41 -6.84 -0.64
C ALA A 7 8.07 -7.67 0.60
N TRP A 8 7.18 -7.14 1.44
CA TRP A 8 6.53 -7.90 2.51
C TRP A 8 5.29 -8.59 1.95
N VAL A 9 5.31 -9.92 1.95
CA VAL A 9 4.23 -10.74 1.37
C VAL A 9 3.72 -11.84 2.31
N ASN A 10 4.15 -11.84 3.57
CA ASN A 10 3.79 -12.91 4.51
C ASN A 10 2.32 -12.84 4.93
N PRO A 11 1.64 -13.98 5.01
CA PRO A 11 0.27 -14.05 5.51
C PRO A 11 0.21 -13.68 6.99
N ALA A 12 -0.90 -13.05 7.40
CA ALA A 12 -1.12 -12.59 8.77
C ALA A 12 -0.94 -13.67 9.86
N PRO A 13 -1.40 -14.92 9.68
CA PRO A 13 -1.27 -15.96 10.70
C PRO A 13 0.18 -16.33 11.06
N LEU A 14 1.13 -16.06 10.16
CA LEU A 14 2.57 -16.34 10.37
C LEU A 14 3.36 -15.09 10.78
N THR A 15 2.68 -13.95 10.97
CA THR A 15 3.31 -12.67 11.22
C THR A 15 3.08 -12.22 12.67
N LYS A 16 4.15 -11.81 13.33
CA LYS A 16 4.09 -11.09 14.61
C LYS A 16 4.39 -9.61 14.39
N PRO A 17 3.87 -8.69 15.22
CA PRO A 17 4.08 -7.24 15.04
C PRO A 17 5.56 -6.87 14.92
N GLU A 18 6.42 -7.48 15.72
CA GLU A 18 7.86 -7.24 15.69
C GLU A 18 8.54 -7.66 14.37
N HIS A 19 7.97 -8.62 13.63
CA HIS A 19 8.52 -9.05 12.34
C HIS A 19 8.44 -7.91 11.31
N VAL A 20 7.34 -7.17 11.27
CA VAL A 20 7.15 -6.04 10.33
C VAL A 20 8.17 -4.94 10.62
N VAL A 21 8.28 -4.55 11.89
CA VAL A 21 9.23 -3.51 12.33
C VAL A 21 10.66 -3.93 12.04
N ASN A 22 11.02 -5.17 12.37
CA ASN A 22 12.36 -5.69 12.16
C ASN A 22 12.71 -5.79 10.66
N PHE A 23 11.77 -6.25 9.83
CA PHE A 23 11.96 -6.28 8.38
C PHE A 23 12.23 -4.90 7.81
N ALA A 24 11.42 -3.89 8.16
CA ALA A 24 11.62 -2.52 7.70
C ALA A 24 12.99 -1.95 8.12
N LYS A 25 13.38 -2.15 9.39
CA LYS A 25 14.68 -1.72 9.91
C LYS A 25 15.86 -2.43 9.23
N GLN A 26 15.74 -3.74 9.00
CA GLN A 26 16.77 -4.52 8.32
C GLN A 26 16.92 -4.11 6.85
N CYS A 27 15.82 -3.91 6.13
CA CYS A 27 15.86 -3.38 4.77
C CYS A 27 16.62 -2.04 4.70
N GLU A 28 16.31 -1.13 5.62
CA GLU A 28 17.00 0.16 5.69
C GLU A 28 18.48 0.03 6.05
N ALA A 29 18.82 -0.83 7.01
CA ALA A 29 20.20 -1.07 7.46
C ALA A 29 21.06 -1.71 6.36
N MET A 30 20.48 -2.59 5.54
CA MET A 30 21.13 -3.21 4.38
C MET A 30 21.27 -2.28 3.17
N GLY A 31 20.73 -1.05 3.24
CA GLY A 31 20.78 -0.09 2.14
C GLY A 31 19.79 -0.38 1.02
N CYS A 32 18.70 -1.12 1.28
CA CYS A 32 17.63 -1.28 0.32
C CYS A 32 17.02 0.09 -0.03
N HIS A 33 16.73 0.30 -1.31
CA HIS A 33 16.11 1.54 -1.79
C HIS A 33 14.66 1.68 -1.31
N SER A 34 13.91 0.56 -1.27
CA SER A 34 12.48 0.60 -0.99
C SER A 34 11.96 -0.69 -0.35
N MET A 35 10.91 -0.54 0.46
CA MET A 35 10.07 -1.62 0.98
C MET A 35 8.68 -1.54 0.34
N TRP A 36 8.16 -2.69 -0.08
CA TRP A 36 6.88 -2.81 -0.78
C TRP A 36 5.92 -3.73 -0.06
N THR A 37 4.62 -3.47 -0.21
CA THR A 37 3.55 -4.32 0.31
C THR A 37 2.58 -4.68 -0.81
N ILE A 38 1.86 -5.80 -0.63
CA ILE A 38 0.78 -6.23 -1.53
C ILE A 38 -0.58 -5.99 -0.86
N ASP A 39 -1.60 -5.84 -1.68
CA ASP A 39 -2.98 -5.72 -1.24
C ASP A 39 -3.85 -6.85 -1.79
N ARG A 40 -4.61 -7.48 -0.91
CA ARG A 40 -5.64 -8.47 -1.17
C ARG A 40 -6.71 -8.37 -0.09
N VAL A 41 -7.97 -8.25 -0.47
CA VAL A 41 -9.07 -8.19 0.51
C VAL A 41 -9.48 -9.59 0.96
N ALA A 42 -9.62 -10.51 0.02
CA ALA A 42 -10.03 -11.89 0.30
C ALA A 42 -8.82 -12.82 0.57
N TYR A 43 -7.85 -12.37 1.36
CA TYR A 43 -6.65 -13.15 1.69
C TYR A 43 -6.06 -12.73 3.03
N ASP A 44 -5.43 -13.66 3.73
CA ASP A 44 -4.83 -13.43 5.07
C ASP A 44 -3.49 -12.68 4.98
N ASN A 45 -3.48 -11.49 4.42
CA ASN A 45 -2.35 -10.57 4.49
C ASN A 45 -2.71 -9.34 5.34
N LEU A 46 -1.69 -8.65 5.82
CA LEU A 46 -1.90 -7.39 6.54
C LEU A 46 -2.36 -6.29 5.58
N GLU A 47 -3.20 -5.38 6.08
CA GLU A 47 -3.63 -4.21 5.32
C GLU A 47 -2.42 -3.35 4.96
N PRO A 48 -2.19 -3.03 3.66
CA PRO A 48 -0.92 -2.50 3.18
C PRO A 48 -0.59 -1.11 3.70
N LEU A 49 -1.55 -0.19 3.78
CA LEU A 49 -1.28 1.18 4.21
C LEU A 49 -1.00 1.28 5.71
N THR A 50 -1.69 0.48 6.51
CA THR A 50 -1.43 0.35 7.95
C THR A 50 -0.03 -0.23 8.21
N LEU A 51 0.36 -1.25 7.43
CA LEU A 51 1.68 -1.85 7.51
C LEU A 51 2.78 -0.83 7.14
N LEU A 52 2.57 -0.05 6.07
CA LEU A 52 3.50 1.01 5.69
C LEU A 52 3.57 2.14 6.72
N ALA A 53 2.48 2.45 7.44
CA ALA A 53 2.50 3.43 8.53
C ALA A 53 3.40 2.96 9.68
N MET A 54 3.32 1.68 10.06
CA MET A 54 4.22 1.08 11.05
C MET A 54 5.69 1.15 10.59
N ALA A 55 5.96 0.80 9.33
CA ALA A 55 7.30 0.89 8.75
C ALA A 55 7.82 2.33 8.69
N ALA A 56 6.95 3.30 8.38
CA ALA A 56 7.31 4.73 8.37
C ALA A 56 7.78 5.22 9.73
N GLY A 57 7.11 4.81 10.81
CA GLY A 57 7.51 5.13 12.18
C GLY A 57 8.80 4.43 12.63
N ALA A 58 9.15 3.32 12.02
CA ALA A 58 10.32 2.51 12.39
C ALA A 58 11.60 2.83 11.59
N THR A 59 11.50 3.64 10.51
CA THR A 59 12.57 3.92 9.54
C THR A 59 12.68 5.41 9.22
N GLN A 60 13.81 5.84 8.65
CA GLN A 60 14.09 7.25 8.37
C GLN A 60 14.33 7.57 6.88
N ARG A 61 14.81 6.62 6.10
CA ARG A 61 15.31 6.87 4.73
C ARG A 61 14.65 6.02 3.65
N ILE A 62 14.35 4.75 3.95
CA ILE A 62 13.82 3.79 2.98
C ILE A 62 12.50 4.27 2.39
N ARG A 63 12.34 4.17 1.09
CA ARG A 63 11.05 4.44 0.44
C ARG A 63 10.05 3.33 0.72
N LEU A 64 8.79 3.71 0.83
CA LEU A 64 7.69 2.83 1.22
C LEU A 64 6.65 2.80 0.11
N GLY A 65 6.26 1.63 -0.35
CA GLY A 65 5.36 1.55 -1.50
C GLY A 65 4.37 0.39 -1.46
N THR A 66 3.33 0.52 -2.26
CA THR A 66 2.37 -0.54 -2.54
C THR A 66 2.61 -1.13 -3.93
N SER A 67 2.61 -2.47 -4.05
CA SER A 67 2.77 -3.16 -5.33
C SER A 67 1.79 -4.34 -5.45
N VAL A 68 0.56 -4.04 -5.62
CA VAL A 68 -0.13 -2.75 -5.74
C VAL A 68 -1.24 -2.64 -4.70
N LEU A 69 -1.72 -1.43 -4.39
CA LEU A 69 -2.96 -1.20 -3.69
C LEU A 69 -4.14 -1.45 -4.64
N LEU A 70 -5.16 -2.17 -4.20
CA LEU A 70 -6.42 -2.31 -4.94
C LEU A 70 -7.25 -1.02 -4.78
N GLY A 71 -6.79 0.05 -5.44
CA GLY A 71 -7.21 1.41 -5.19
C GLY A 71 -8.67 1.74 -5.54
N ASN A 72 -9.37 0.81 -6.20
CA ASN A 72 -10.77 0.96 -6.59
C ASN A 72 -11.76 0.17 -5.71
N LEU A 73 -11.28 -0.45 -4.63
CA LEU A 73 -12.13 -1.16 -3.67
C LEU A 73 -12.55 -0.25 -2.50
N PRO A 74 -11.62 0.47 -1.82
CA PRO A 74 -12.03 1.45 -0.81
C PRO A 74 -12.54 2.74 -1.47
N HIS A 75 -13.26 3.55 -0.69
CA HIS A 75 -13.68 4.87 -1.17
C HIS A 75 -12.46 5.79 -1.40
N PRO A 76 -12.33 6.43 -2.57
CA PRO A 76 -11.11 7.15 -2.97
C PRO A 76 -10.74 8.32 -2.05
N SER A 77 -11.71 8.99 -1.42
CA SER A 77 -11.41 10.06 -0.47
C SER A 77 -10.73 9.55 0.80
N HIS A 78 -11.10 8.33 1.26
CA HIS A 78 -10.41 7.69 2.39
C HIS A 78 -8.99 7.33 2.03
N VAL A 79 -8.78 6.72 0.86
CA VAL A 79 -7.44 6.40 0.34
C VAL A 79 -6.59 7.66 0.24
N ALA A 80 -7.14 8.73 -0.37
CA ALA A 80 -6.44 10.02 -0.50
C ALA A 80 -6.03 10.57 0.87
N LYS A 81 -6.92 10.52 1.87
CA LYS A 81 -6.64 10.98 3.25
C LYS A 81 -5.53 10.17 3.91
N ILE A 82 -5.62 8.84 3.84
CA ILE A 82 -4.63 7.94 4.45
C ILE A 82 -3.25 8.13 3.78
N VAL A 83 -3.21 8.19 2.44
CA VAL A 83 -1.96 8.36 1.70
C VAL A 83 -1.32 9.73 1.97
N ALA A 84 -2.10 10.80 2.07
CA ALA A 84 -1.60 12.12 2.45
C ALA A 84 -1.01 12.10 3.88
N THR A 85 -1.70 11.46 4.82
CA THR A 85 -1.19 11.28 6.19
C THR A 85 0.11 10.48 6.20
N LEU A 86 0.13 9.36 5.45
CA LEU A 86 1.31 8.52 5.33
C LEU A 86 2.49 9.28 4.69
N GLY A 87 2.23 10.10 3.69
CA GLY A 87 3.20 11.01 3.08
C GLY A 87 3.80 11.97 4.11
N PHE A 88 2.94 12.57 4.95
CA PHE A 88 3.37 13.48 6.01
C PHE A 88 4.24 12.77 7.07
N ILE A 89 3.76 11.69 7.67
CA ILE A 89 4.49 10.99 8.76
C ILE A 89 5.78 10.32 8.26
N SER A 90 5.86 9.98 6.99
CA SER A 90 7.05 9.38 6.38
C SER A 90 8.04 10.42 5.82
N ASN A 91 7.74 11.71 5.91
CA ASN A 91 8.52 12.78 5.27
C ASN A 91 8.70 12.57 3.76
N GLY A 92 7.58 12.31 3.06
CA GLY A 92 7.54 12.20 1.60
C GLY A 92 8.12 10.92 1.00
N ARG A 93 8.34 9.88 1.80
CA ARG A 93 8.94 8.61 1.33
C ARG A 93 7.97 7.63 0.66
N VAL A 94 6.67 7.98 0.57
CA VAL A 94 5.64 7.08 0.03
C VAL A 94 5.61 7.06 -1.49
N THR A 95 5.44 5.87 -2.04
CA THR A 95 5.12 5.63 -3.45
C THR A 95 3.85 4.79 -3.52
N LEU A 96 2.78 5.36 -4.07
CA LEU A 96 1.51 4.68 -4.22
C LEU A 96 1.43 3.99 -5.58
N GLY A 97 1.65 2.67 -5.60
CA GLY A 97 1.34 1.83 -6.75
C GLY A 97 -0.11 1.37 -6.68
N ILE A 98 -0.90 1.68 -7.70
CA ILE A 98 -2.33 1.35 -7.76
C ILE A 98 -2.59 0.34 -8.85
N GLY A 99 -3.42 -0.66 -8.56
CA GLY A 99 -3.99 -1.58 -9.51
C GLY A 99 -5.50 -1.75 -9.30
N PHE A 100 -6.18 -2.29 -10.30
CA PHE A 100 -7.61 -2.58 -10.20
C PHE A 100 -7.91 -4.08 -9.98
N GLY A 101 -6.87 -4.87 -9.74
CA GLY A 101 -6.99 -6.29 -9.42
C GLY A 101 -7.54 -7.15 -10.55
N SER A 102 -7.22 -8.43 -10.50
CA SER A 102 -7.66 -9.43 -11.49
C SER A 102 -8.54 -10.52 -10.87
N ARG A 103 -8.79 -10.48 -9.57
CA ARG A 103 -9.50 -11.54 -8.85
C ARG A 103 -10.86 -11.07 -8.37
N GLU A 104 -11.88 -11.79 -8.82
CA GLU A 104 -13.27 -11.50 -8.49
C GLU A 104 -13.58 -11.68 -7.01
N SER A 105 -12.83 -12.55 -6.30
CA SER A 105 -12.99 -12.78 -4.86
C SER A 105 -12.77 -11.52 -4.02
N ASP A 106 -11.82 -10.67 -4.39
CA ASP A 106 -11.56 -9.41 -3.68
C ASP A 106 -12.75 -8.44 -3.82
N TYR A 107 -13.38 -8.41 -5.00
CA TYR A 107 -14.57 -7.60 -5.27
C TYR A 107 -15.80 -8.12 -4.56
N LYS A 108 -16.00 -9.44 -4.53
CA LYS A 108 -17.09 -10.08 -3.79
C LYS A 108 -17.00 -9.81 -2.29
N ALA A 109 -15.80 -9.81 -1.73
CA ALA A 109 -15.58 -9.57 -0.31
C ALA A 109 -16.00 -8.16 0.15
N VAL A 110 -16.06 -7.19 -0.76
CA VAL A 110 -16.46 -5.79 -0.49
C VAL A 110 -17.78 -5.41 -1.18
N GLU A 111 -18.48 -6.37 -1.78
CA GLU A 111 -19.76 -6.18 -2.47
C GLU A 111 -19.73 -5.14 -3.60
N ILE A 112 -18.58 -5.04 -4.29
CA ILE A 112 -18.38 -4.14 -5.42
C ILE A 112 -18.40 -4.95 -6.71
N PRO A 113 -19.12 -4.51 -7.78
CA PRO A 113 -19.12 -5.19 -9.06
C PRO A 113 -17.71 -5.30 -9.66
N PHE A 114 -17.37 -6.50 -10.16
CA PHE A 114 -16.09 -6.74 -10.83
C PHE A 114 -16.00 -6.04 -12.20
N GLU A 115 -17.15 -5.91 -12.86
CA GLU A 115 -17.28 -5.24 -14.14
C GLU A 115 -16.89 -3.76 -14.02
N HIS A 116 -16.44 -3.18 -15.11
CA HIS A 116 -16.03 -1.78 -15.21
C HIS A 116 -14.96 -1.34 -14.19
N ARG A 117 -14.23 -2.30 -13.59
CA ARG A 117 -13.18 -1.99 -12.60
C ARG A 117 -12.09 -1.06 -13.14
N GLY A 118 -11.76 -1.15 -14.44
CA GLY A 118 -10.77 -0.29 -15.07
C GLY A 118 -11.22 1.16 -15.15
N SER A 119 -12.42 1.44 -15.66
CA SER A 119 -12.98 2.80 -15.74
C SER A 119 -13.17 3.40 -14.35
N ARG A 120 -13.70 2.61 -13.41
CA ARG A 120 -13.83 3.02 -12.00
C ARG A 120 -12.48 3.43 -11.39
N ALA A 121 -11.41 2.66 -11.66
CA ALA A 121 -10.07 3.01 -11.16
C ALA A 121 -9.57 4.35 -11.72
N VAL A 122 -9.80 4.64 -13.00
CA VAL A 122 -9.44 5.92 -13.62
C VAL A 122 -10.15 7.09 -12.95
N GLU A 123 -11.46 6.99 -12.73
CA GLU A 123 -12.27 8.02 -12.06
C GLU A 123 -11.80 8.25 -10.61
N GLN A 124 -11.51 7.17 -9.89
CA GLN A 124 -11.04 7.27 -8.50
C GLN A 124 -9.66 7.88 -8.39
N ILE A 125 -8.74 7.54 -9.28
CA ILE A 125 -7.40 8.16 -9.33
C ILE A 125 -7.54 9.66 -9.63
N ALA A 126 -8.43 10.04 -10.55
CA ALA A 126 -8.68 11.44 -10.85
C ALA A 126 -9.21 12.20 -9.62
N LEU A 127 -10.16 11.62 -8.87
CA LEU A 127 -10.66 12.20 -7.63
C LEU A 127 -9.56 12.34 -6.57
N MET A 128 -8.75 11.30 -6.35
CA MET A 128 -7.65 11.37 -5.38
C MET A 128 -6.65 12.48 -5.72
N LYS A 129 -6.30 12.62 -7.02
CA LYS A 129 -5.39 13.68 -7.47
C LYS A 129 -5.95 15.07 -7.16
N ARG A 130 -7.23 15.31 -7.43
CA ARG A 130 -7.87 16.60 -7.08
C ARG A 130 -7.80 16.88 -5.58
N LEU A 131 -8.12 15.89 -4.74
CA LEU A 131 -8.07 16.02 -3.28
C LEU A 131 -6.66 16.31 -2.72
N TRP A 132 -5.61 16.05 -3.48
CA TRP A 132 -4.23 16.37 -3.07
C TRP A 132 -3.74 17.72 -3.58
N THR A 133 -4.43 18.34 -4.55
CA THR A 133 -3.95 19.55 -5.24
C THR A 133 -4.89 20.75 -5.10
N GLU A 134 -6.14 20.53 -4.73
CA GLU A 134 -7.17 21.56 -4.48
C GLU A 134 -7.40 21.76 -2.96
#